data_f8195c454c2d26797773965ad0cd7e30
#
_entry.id   f8195c454c2d26797773965ad0cd7e30
#
_cell.length_a   1.000
_cell.length_b   1.000
_cell.length_c   1.000
_cell.angle_alpha   90.00
_cell.angle_beta   90.00
_cell.angle_gamma   90.00
#
_symmetry.space_group_name_H-M   'P 1'
#
loop_
_entity.id
_entity.type
_entity.pdbx_description
1 polymer ?
#
loop_
_entity_poly.entity_id
_entity_poly.type
_entity_poly.pdbx_seq_one_letter_code
_entity_poly.pdbx_strand_id
1 'polypeptide(L)'
;RKTRPDLIITDIKMPFMDGLSLSRMVKEEFPKTKIVILSGYDDFEYARRAITIGVDQYILKPVTRASIRTVLQEIREKIEREQKQEDYQTKLADEMREYEQFSMRHFFEKMLEGELSVTEIYDEAAKKSLDLSASGYNLIFLYMQEKKGLPESNVNHFVQTQEEILHYFLRFPQYILFRWNIDGYGILVKGDWSRIVRKRLDRLSSRSVWYVRRTMAITTGMLRCPILWSV
;
A
#
# COMPACT_ATOMS: atom_id res chain seq x y z
N ARG A 1 5.37 12.71 25.53
CA ARG A 1 4.92 12.64 24.12
C ARG A 1 6.15 12.88 23.24
N LYS A 2 6.55 11.89 22.44
CA LYS A 2 7.61 12.09 21.44
C LYS A 2 7.03 13.03 20.36
N THR A 3 7.44 14.31 20.40
CA THR A 3 7.15 15.24 19.31
C THR A 3 8.14 14.96 18.20
N ARG A 4 7.65 14.87 16.97
CA ARG A 4 8.50 14.81 15.76
C ARG A 4 8.53 16.22 15.18
N PRO A 5 9.63 16.97 15.37
CA PRO A 5 9.73 18.33 14.84
C PRO A 5 10.01 18.31 13.34
N ASP A 6 9.43 19.25 12.60
CA ASP A 6 9.73 19.45 11.18
C ASP A 6 11.08 20.13 10.98
N LEU A 7 11.49 20.98 11.96
CA LEU A 7 12.72 21.74 11.92
C LEU A 7 13.40 21.76 13.30
N ILE A 8 14.71 21.58 13.29
CA ILE A 8 15.58 21.79 14.45
C ILE A 8 16.62 22.86 14.11
N ILE A 9 16.78 23.84 14.97
CA ILE A 9 17.85 24.83 14.92
C ILE A 9 18.75 24.58 16.12
N THR A 10 20.04 24.36 15.90
CA THR A 10 20.98 24.03 16.96
C THR A 10 22.28 24.81 16.82
N ASP A 11 22.97 25.08 17.94
CA ASP A 11 24.36 25.55 17.94
C ASP A 11 25.30 24.36 17.79
N ILE A 12 26.49 24.56 17.28
CA ILE A 12 27.55 23.53 17.26
C ILE A 12 28.00 23.23 18.68
N LYS A 13 28.38 24.27 19.44
CA LYS A 13 28.91 24.06 20.79
C LYS A 13 27.80 24.17 21.83
N MET A 14 27.40 23.01 22.33
CA MET A 14 26.43 22.92 23.43
C MET A 14 26.99 22.03 24.54
N PRO A 15 26.59 22.24 25.82
CA PRO A 15 26.93 21.34 26.92
C PRO A 15 26.43 19.93 26.67
N PHE A 16 27.20 18.91 27.07
CA PHE A 16 26.89 17.48 27.03
C PHE A 16 26.89 16.84 25.63
N MET A 17 26.35 17.49 24.59
CA MET A 17 26.31 16.98 23.23
C MET A 17 26.47 18.12 22.22
N ASP A 18 27.40 17.99 21.29
CA ASP A 18 27.55 18.98 20.22
C ASP A 18 26.43 18.88 19.18
N GLY A 19 26.18 20.01 18.48
CA GLY A 19 25.10 20.09 17.48
C GLY A 19 25.26 19.16 16.28
N LEU A 20 26.49 18.76 15.91
CA LEU A 20 26.74 17.80 14.84
C LEU A 20 26.35 16.38 15.26
N SER A 21 26.71 16.00 16.51
CA SER A 21 26.30 14.70 17.08
C SER A 21 24.77 14.61 17.22
N LEU A 22 24.13 15.69 17.71
CA LEU A 22 22.68 15.79 17.75
C LEU A 22 22.07 15.65 16.35
N SER A 23 22.60 16.37 15.35
CA SER A 23 22.11 16.33 13.99
C SER A 23 22.17 14.93 13.38
N ARG A 24 23.26 14.19 13.63
CA ARG A 24 23.41 12.81 13.19
C ARG A 24 22.32 11.92 13.77
N MET A 25 22.14 11.95 15.10
CA MET A 25 21.11 11.16 15.78
C MET A 25 19.70 11.49 15.27
N VAL A 26 19.42 12.78 15.03
CA VAL A 26 18.12 13.21 14.49
C VAL A 26 17.92 12.69 13.07
N LYS A 27 18.92 12.77 12.20
CA LYS A 27 18.80 12.26 10.82
C LYS A 27 18.65 10.74 10.76
N GLU A 28 19.23 10.00 11.69
CA GLU A 28 19.08 8.55 11.81
C GLU A 28 17.66 8.16 12.28
N GLU A 29 17.11 8.87 13.30
CA GLU A 29 15.78 8.56 13.85
C GLU A 29 14.64 9.24 13.06
N PHE A 30 14.87 10.46 12.54
CA PHE A 30 13.89 11.30 11.84
C PHE A 30 14.48 11.89 10.55
N PRO A 31 14.66 11.10 9.49
CA PRO A 31 15.35 11.53 8.25
C PRO A 31 14.74 12.78 7.58
N LYS A 32 13.43 12.99 7.75
CA LYS A 32 12.69 14.12 7.15
C LYS A 32 12.86 15.44 7.91
N THR A 33 13.26 15.39 9.18
CA THR A 33 13.47 16.60 9.99
C THR A 33 14.55 17.46 9.36
N LYS A 34 14.24 18.73 9.13
CA LYS A 34 15.21 19.71 8.64
C LYS A 34 16.09 20.18 9.78
N ILE A 35 17.36 20.42 9.49
CA ILE A 35 18.32 20.83 10.50
C ILE A 35 19.07 22.08 10.02
N VAL A 36 19.08 23.10 10.86
CA VAL A 36 19.85 24.33 10.69
C VAL A 36 20.88 24.40 11.82
N ILE A 37 22.14 24.53 11.46
CA ILE A 37 23.23 24.71 12.43
C ILE A 37 23.63 26.19 12.48
N LEU A 38 23.72 26.71 13.69
CA LEU A 38 24.29 28.02 13.96
C LEU A 38 25.73 27.85 14.49
N SER A 39 26.69 28.52 13.89
CA SER A 39 28.09 28.43 14.29
C SER A 39 28.73 29.80 14.47
N GLY A 40 29.48 29.97 15.57
CA GLY A 40 30.36 31.13 15.79
C GLY A 40 31.76 30.94 15.22
N TYR A 41 32.03 29.83 14.56
CA TYR A 41 33.33 29.47 14.03
C TYR A 41 33.30 29.34 12.53
N ASP A 42 34.16 30.06 11.86
CA ASP A 42 34.46 29.92 10.43
C ASP A 42 35.47 28.77 10.25
N ASP A 43 35.07 27.57 10.71
CA ASP A 43 35.88 26.37 10.62
C ASP A 43 35.31 25.48 9.51
N PHE A 44 36.04 25.36 8.44
CA PHE A 44 35.69 24.56 7.27
C PHE A 44 35.40 23.09 7.62
N GLU A 45 36.06 22.53 8.63
CA GLU A 45 35.84 21.15 9.05
C GLU A 45 34.43 20.92 9.63
N TYR A 46 33.90 21.89 10.39
CA TYR A 46 32.51 21.78 10.89
C TYR A 46 31.50 21.87 9.76
N ALA A 47 31.69 22.75 8.80
CA ALA A 47 30.81 22.86 7.63
C ALA A 47 30.86 21.58 6.80
N ARG A 48 32.03 21.01 6.53
CA ARG A 48 32.20 19.75 5.82
C ARG A 48 31.49 18.59 6.52
N ARG A 49 31.62 18.48 7.81
CA ARG A 49 30.93 17.45 8.63
C ARG A 49 29.43 17.64 8.60
N ALA A 50 28.93 18.88 8.68
CA ALA A 50 27.52 19.19 8.59
C ALA A 50 26.91 18.73 7.24
N ILE A 51 27.63 18.97 6.13
CA ILE A 51 27.23 18.50 4.79
C ILE A 51 27.17 16.97 4.76
N THR A 52 28.17 16.29 5.30
CA THR A 52 28.20 14.81 5.33
C THR A 52 27.05 14.21 6.14
N ILE A 53 26.58 14.89 7.19
CA ILE A 53 25.44 14.49 8.01
C ILE A 53 24.11 14.74 7.26
N GLY A 54 24.08 15.61 6.25
CA GLY A 54 22.89 16.03 5.55
C GLY A 54 22.12 17.13 6.27
N VAL A 55 22.84 18.06 6.91
CA VAL A 55 22.26 19.28 7.48
C VAL A 55 21.75 20.18 6.35
N ASP A 56 20.56 20.73 6.52
CA ASP A 56 19.89 21.49 5.46
C ASP A 56 20.47 22.90 5.30
N GLN A 57 20.89 23.55 6.40
CA GLN A 57 21.50 24.89 6.37
C GLN A 57 22.56 25.05 7.48
N TYR A 58 23.62 25.79 7.16
CA TYR A 58 24.69 26.14 8.07
C TYR A 58 24.85 27.66 8.08
N ILE A 59 24.70 28.32 9.21
CA ILE A 59 24.67 29.77 9.33
C ILE A 59 25.77 30.22 10.29
N LEU A 60 26.62 31.18 9.86
CA LEU A 60 27.63 31.81 10.69
C LEU A 60 27.01 32.91 11.56
N LYS A 61 27.43 32.97 12.82
CA LYS A 61 27.13 34.07 13.74
C LYS A 61 28.03 35.27 13.41
N PRO A 62 27.55 36.52 13.52
CA PRO A 62 26.30 36.94 14.14
C PRO A 62 25.06 36.74 13.22
N VAL A 63 24.01 36.14 13.79
CA VAL A 63 22.77 35.87 13.06
C VAL A 63 21.87 37.09 13.13
N THR A 64 21.40 37.57 11.99
CA THR A 64 20.45 38.68 11.90
C THR A 64 19.01 38.15 11.76
N ARG A 65 18.03 39.00 12.10
CA ARG A 65 16.60 38.67 11.87
C ARG A 65 16.32 38.42 10.38
N ALA A 66 17.00 39.15 9.50
CA ALA A 66 16.85 38.98 8.06
C ALA A 66 17.37 37.60 7.60
N SER A 67 18.60 37.23 8.02
CA SER A 67 19.19 35.94 7.62
C SER A 67 18.38 34.75 8.11
N ILE A 68 17.90 34.78 9.37
CA ILE A 68 17.03 33.71 9.90
C ILE A 68 15.71 33.64 9.12
N ARG A 69 15.09 34.78 8.79
CA ARG A 69 13.82 34.79 8.04
C ARG A 69 14.00 34.15 6.67
N THR A 70 15.08 34.49 5.96
CA THR A 70 15.38 33.90 4.66
C THR A 70 15.54 32.38 4.75
N VAL A 71 16.34 31.90 5.70
CA VAL A 71 16.56 30.47 5.88
C VAL A 71 15.28 29.74 6.25
N LEU A 72 14.46 30.29 7.15
CA LEU A 72 13.19 29.68 7.52
C LEU A 72 12.22 29.61 6.32
N GLN A 73 12.22 30.63 5.46
CA GLN A 73 11.42 30.63 4.26
C GLN A 73 11.90 29.56 3.27
N GLU A 74 13.20 29.44 3.04
CA GLU A 74 13.79 28.39 2.17
C GLU A 74 13.46 26.98 2.67
N ILE A 75 13.61 26.76 3.98
CA ILE A 75 13.27 25.47 4.62
C ILE A 75 11.79 25.16 4.49
N ARG A 76 10.93 26.15 4.72
CA ARG A 76 9.49 25.99 4.54
C ARG A 76 9.13 25.59 3.10
N GLU A 77 9.67 26.32 2.12
CA GLU A 77 9.44 26.02 0.71
C GLU A 77 9.97 24.63 0.31
N LYS A 78 11.08 24.19 0.92
CA LYS A 78 11.62 22.84 0.73
C LYS A 78 10.67 21.79 1.28
N ILE A 79 10.18 21.96 2.52
CA ILE A 79 9.20 21.05 3.15
C ILE A 79 7.92 20.96 2.31
N GLU A 80 7.36 22.10 1.89
CA GLU A 80 6.14 22.15 1.08
C GLU A 80 6.32 21.46 -0.28
N ARG A 81 7.48 21.60 -0.91
CA ARG A 81 7.80 20.90 -2.18
C ARG A 81 7.89 19.39 -2.00
N GLU A 82 8.59 18.94 -0.95
CA GLU A 82 8.73 17.52 -0.66
C GLU A 82 7.38 16.88 -0.34
N GLN A 83 6.53 17.54 0.46
CA GLN A 83 5.17 17.08 0.76
C GLN A 83 4.33 16.96 -0.49
N LYS A 84 4.30 17.99 -1.35
CA LYS A 84 3.56 17.94 -2.62
C LYS A 84 4.03 16.82 -3.53
N GLN A 85 5.33 16.54 -3.55
CA GLN A 85 5.87 15.44 -4.37
C GLN A 85 5.45 14.08 -3.81
N GLU A 86 5.48 13.89 -2.48
CA GLU A 86 5.01 12.66 -1.83
C GLU A 86 3.50 12.44 -2.06
N ASP A 87 2.69 13.49 -1.89
CA ASP A 87 1.25 13.43 -2.13
C ASP A 87 0.94 13.07 -3.59
N TYR A 88 1.69 13.66 -4.53
CA TYR A 88 1.54 13.33 -5.96
C TYR A 88 1.91 11.87 -6.25
N GLN A 89 3.02 11.37 -5.70
CA GLN A 89 3.43 9.97 -5.88
C GLN A 89 2.42 9.01 -5.27
N THR A 90 1.91 9.32 -4.08
CA THR A 90 0.88 8.51 -3.42
C THR A 90 -0.39 8.46 -4.27
N LYS A 91 -0.86 9.62 -4.73
CA LYS A 91 -2.04 9.71 -5.60
C LYS A 91 -1.87 8.92 -6.91
N LEU A 92 -0.70 9.05 -7.55
CA LEU A 92 -0.41 8.30 -8.77
C LEU A 92 -0.39 6.79 -8.52
N ALA A 93 0.19 6.35 -7.40
CA ALA A 93 0.20 4.94 -7.03
C ALA A 93 -1.22 4.39 -6.77
N ASP A 94 -2.08 5.19 -6.13
CA ASP A 94 -3.47 4.82 -5.90
C ASP A 94 -4.27 4.74 -7.22
N GLU A 95 -4.12 5.71 -8.12
CA GLU A 95 -4.74 5.69 -9.46
C GLU A 95 -4.29 4.47 -10.28
N MET A 96 -2.99 4.14 -10.24
CA MET A 96 -2.49 2.94 -10.92
C MET A 96 -3.07 1.66 -10.33
N ARG A 97 -3.19 1.58 -9.01
CA ARG A 97 -3.80 0.41 -8.32
C ARG A 97 -5.27 0.26 -8.69
N GLU A 98 -6.03 1.35 -8.75
CA GLU A 98 -7.42 1.34 -9.19
C GLU A 98 -7.55 0.87 -10.64
N TYR A 99 -6.69 1.35 -11.53
CA TYR A 99 -6.66 0.92 -12.92
C TYR A 99 -6.34 -0.57 -13.07
N GLU A 100 -5.37 -1.08 -12.33
CA GLU A 100 -5.04 -2.51 -12.32
C GLU A 100 -6.21 -3.36 -11.84
N GLN A 101 -6.88 -2.95 -10.76
CA GLN A 101 -8.08 -3.64 -10.26
C GLN A 101 -9.21 -3.62 -11.28
N PHE A 102 -9.45 -2.48 -11.92
CA PHE A 102 -10.45 -2.36 -12.97
C PHE A 102 -10.13 -3.27 -14.16
N SER A 103 -8.89 -3.23 -14.65
CA SER A 103 -8.41 -4.03 -15.77
C SER A 103 -8.50 -5.53 -15.48
N MET A 104 -8.21 -5.94 -14.25
CA MET A 104 -8.33 -7.33 -13.81
C MET A 104 -9.79 -7.77 -13.77
N ARG A 105 -10.66 -6.95 -13.17
CA ARG A 105 -12.11 -7.22 -13.10
C ARG A 105 -12.69 -7.37 -14.51
N HIS A 106 -12.41 -6.43 -15.39
CA HIS A 106 -12.93 -6.44 -16.77
C HIS A 106 -12.47 -7.67 -17.56
N PHE A 107 -11.21 -8.11 -17.36
CA PHE A 107 -10.73 -9.37 -17.94
C PHE A 107 -11.56 -10.57 -17.47
N PHE A 108 -11.80 -10.70 -16.16
CA PHE A 108 -12.59 -11.81 -15.62
C PHE A 108 -14.07 -11.73 -16.00
N GLU A 109 -14.64 -10.53 -16.07
CA GLU A 109 -16.02 -10.33 -16.58
C GLU A 109 -16.14 -10.89 -17.99
N LYS A 110 -15.30 -10.44 -18.93
CA LYS A 110 -15.31 -10.93 -20.31
C LYS A 110 -15.06 -12.43 -20.44
N MET A 111 -14.13 -12.95 -19.65
CA MET A 111 -13.85 -14.39 -19.63
C MET A 111 -15.07 -15.19 -19.16
N LEU A 112 -15.76 -14.74 -18.11
CA LEU A 112 -16.92 -15.43 -17.55
C LEU A 112 -18.18 -15.28 -18.40
N GLU A 113 -18.33 -14.17 -19.10
CA GLU A 113 -19.42 -13.92 -20.07
C GLU A 113 -19.23 -14.69 -21.40
N GLY A 114 -18.04 -15.29 -21.57
CA GLY A 114 -17.71 -16.04 -22.78
C GLY A 114 -17.41 -15.17 -24.00
N GLU A 115 -17.09 -13.90 -23.77
CA GLU A 115 -16.74 -12.95 -24.83
C GLU A 115 -15.34 -13.16 -25.39
N LEU A 116 -14.46 -13.87 -24.66
CA LEU A 116 -13.10 -14.15 -25.06
C LEU A 116 -12.94 -15.58 -25.54
N SER A 117 -12.24 -15.77 -26.65
CA SER A 117 -11.76 -17.09 -27.07
C SER A 117 -10.67 -17.60 -26.11
N VAL A 118 -10.42 -18.90 -26.13
CA VAL A 118 -9.37 -19.51 -25.28
C VAL A 118 -7.99 -18.89 -25.55
N THR A 119 -7.67 -18.60 -26.78
CA THR A 119 -6.40 -17.98 -27.17
C THR A 119 -6.30 -16.56 -26.58
N GLU A 120 -7.34 -15.75 -26.71
CA GLU A 120 -7.39 -14.40 -26.16
C GLU A 120 -7.28 -14.39 -24.63
N ILE A 121 -7.89 -15.38 -23.95
CA ILE A 121 -7.77 -15.54 -22.49
C ILE A 121 -6.32 -15.74 -22.08
N TYR A 122 -5.59 -16.63 -22.75
CA TYR A 122 -4.17 -16.86 -22.43
C TYR A 122 -3.29 -15.67 -22.78
N ASP A 123 -3.52 -15.00 -23.90
CA ASP A 123 -2.78 -13.80 -24.32
C ASP A 123 -3.00 -12.65 -23.34
N GLU A 124 -4.24 -12.37 -22.93
CA GLU A 124 -4.56 -11.34 -21.95
C GLU A 124 -4.03 -11.68 -20.55
N ALA A 125 -4.11 -12.95 -20.16
CA ALA A 125 -3.56 -13.40 -18.89
C ALA A 125 -2.03 -13.23 -18.86
N ALA A 126 -1.33 -13.56 -19.95
CA ALA A 126 0.12 -13.37 -20.06
C ALA A 126 0.52 -11.90 -19.92
N LYS A 127 -0.20 -10.96 -20.56
CA LYS A 127 0.02 -9.51 -20.41
C LYS A 127 -0.14 -9.04 -18.95
N LYS A 128 -1.00 -9.70 -18.17
CA LYS A 128 -1.27 -9.42 -16.76
C LYS A 128 -0.39 -10.23 -15.80
N SER A 129 0.59 -10.96 -16.33
CA SER A 129 1.46 -11.88 -15.56
C SER A 129 0.66 -12.92 -14.76
N LEU A 130 -0.51 -13.32 -15.26
CA LEU A 130 -1.34 -14.35 -14.65
C LEU A 130 -0.99 -15.70 -15.26
N ASP A 131 -0.56 -16.64 -14.42
CA ASP A 131 -0.44 -18.03 -14.83
C ASP A 131 -1.80 -18.74 -14.71
N LEU A 132 -2.40 -19.06 -15.86
CA LEU A 132 -3.66 -19.83 -15.96
C LEU A 132 -3.41 -21.31 -16.31
N SER A 133 -2.22 -21.87 -16.04
CA SER A 133 -1.94 -23.27 -16.30
C SER A 133 -2.53 -24.15 -15.21
N ALA A 134 -3.58 -24.90 -15.50
CA ALA A 134 -4.16 -25.87 -14.58
C ALA A 134 -5.02 -26.92 -15.32
N SER A 135 -5.17 -28.10 -14.75
CA SER A 135 -6.04 -29.17 -15.27
C SER A 135 -7.53 -28.88 -15.07
N GLY A 136 -7.85 -27.98 -14.20
CA GLY A 136 -9.23 -27.54 -13.91
C GLY A 136 -9.25 -26.34 -12.97
N TYR A 137 -10.38 -25.69 -12.91
CA TYR A 137 -10.57 -24.49 -12.10
C TYR A 137 -11.87 -24.57 -11.30
N ASN A 138 -11.85 -23.94 -10.15
CA ASN A 138 -13.05 -23.66 -9.37
C ASN A 138 -13.15 -22.15 -9.14
N LEU A 139 -14.32 -21.58 -9.31
CA LEU A 139 -14.59 -20.18 -9.06
C LEU A 139 -15.41 -20.02 -7.79
N ILE A 140 -14.91 -19.19 -6.89
CA ILE A 140 -15.57 -18.87 -5.62
C ILE A 140 -15.87 -17.37 -5.62
N PHE A 141 -17.11 -17.02 -5.32
CA PHE A 141 -17.48 -15.64 -5.04
C PHE A 141 -17.58 -15.44 -3.53
N LEU A 142 -16.81 -14.49 -3.03
CA LEU A 142 -16.76 -14.11 -1.64
C LEU A 142 -17.40 -12.74 -1.47
N TYR A 143 -18.56 -12.68 -0.82
CA TYR A 143 -19.22 -11.43 -0.45
C TYR A 143 -18.97 -11.13 1.01
N MET A 144 -18.59 -9.89 1.29
CA MET A 144 -18.29 -9.42 2.63
C MET A 144 -19.29 -8.34 3.01
N GLN A 145 -20.21 -8.66 3.94
CA GLN A 145 -21.19 -7.71 4.43
C GLN A 145 -21.08 -7.54 5.94
N GLU A 146 -21.11 -6.30 6.38
CA GLU A 146 -21.18 -5.97 7.79
C GLU A 146 -22.57 -6.29 8.34
N LYS A 147 -22.64 -6.95 9.49
CA LYS A 147 -23.88 -7.26 10.15
C LYS A 147 -24.52 -5.99 10.69
N LYS A 148 -25.66 -5.56 10.16
CA LYS A 148 -26.39 -4.38 10.66
C LYS A 148 -26.71 -4.54 12.15
N GLY A 149 -26.32 -3.54 12.94
CA GLY A 149 -26.66 -3.46 14.39
C GLY A 149 -25.51 -3.77 15.35
N LEU A 150 -24.25 -3.86 14.89
CA LEU A 150 -23.08 -3.95 15.76
C LEU A 150 -22.55 -2.55 16.12
N PRO A 151 -21.98 -2.36 17.34
CA PRO A 151 -21.41 -1.07 17.76
C PRO A 151 -20.22 -0.67 16.87
N GLU A 152 -19.97 0.64 16.73
CA GLU A 152 -18.91 1.24 15.91
C GLU A 152 -17.49 0.70 16.17
N SER A 153 -17.25 0.11 17.34
CA SER A 153 -15.98 -0.57 17.65
C SER A 153 -15.65 -1.77 16.76
N ASN A 154 -16.62 -2.29 15.99
CA ASN A 154 -16.45 -3.46 15.13
C ASN A 154 -16.09 -3.15 13.67
N VAL A 155 -16.14 -1.88 13.25
CA VAL A 155 -15.73 -1.48 11.88
C VAL A 155 -14.25 -1.82 11.66
N ASN A 156 -13.39 -1.53 12.61
CA ASN A 156 -11.97 -1.87 12.54
C ASN A 156 -11.74 -3.38 12.46
N HIS A 157 -12.57 -4.17 13.15
CA HIS A 157 -12.47 -5.63 13.12
C HIS A 157 -12.92 -6.20 11.77
N PHE A 158 -13.92 -5.60 11.12
CA PHE A 158 -14.36 -6.02 9.79
C PHE A 158 -13.25 -5.79 8.75
N VAL A 159 -12.66 -4.61 8.72
CA VAL A 159 -11.54 -4.27 7.81
C VAL A 159 -10.35 -5.20 8.05
N GLN A 160 -9.95 -5.43 9.29
CA GLN A 160 -8.86 -6.37 9.63
C GLN A 160 -9.14 -7.78 9.14
N THR A 161 -10.36 -8.28 9.35
CA THR A 161 -10.74 -9.62 8.90
C THR A 161 -10.76 -9.72 7.38
N GLN A 162 -11.17 -8.65 6.68
CA GLN A 162 -11.12 -8.56 5.24
C GLN A 162 -9.67 -8.66 4.74
N GLU A 163 -8.76 -7.90 5.32
CA GLU A 163 -7.33 -7.93 4.99
C GLU A 163 -6.71 -9.31 5.24
N GLU A 164 -7.00 -9.95 6.38
CA GLU A 164 -6.50 -11.29 6.71
C GLU A 164 -6.89 -12.33 5.65
N ILE A 165 -8.12 -12.26 5.14
CA ILE A 165 -8.62 -13.17 4.12
C ILE A 165 -7.96 -12.91 2.77
N LEU A 166 -7.87 -11.64 2.35
CA LEU A 166 -7.20 -11.28 1.12
C LEU A 166 -5.74 -11.72 1.15
N HIS A 167 -5.04 -11.45 2.24
CA HIS A 167 -3.66 -11.89 2.45
C HIS A 167 -3.51 -13.41 2.42
N TYR A 168 -4.49 -14.15 2.94
CA TYR A 168 -4.46 -15.61 2.88
C TYR A 168 -4.47 -16.10 1.43
N PHE A 169 -5.38 -15.60 0.60
CA PHE A 169 -5.48 -16.05 -0.80
C PHE A 169 -4.31 -15.57 -1.65
N LEU A 170 -3.82 -14.35 -1.43
CA LEU A 170 -2.66 -13.81 -2.15
C LEU A 170 -1.34 -14.54 -1.85
N ARG A 171 -1.25 -15.26 -0.73
CA ARG A 171 -0.03 -15.99 -0.34
C ARG A 171 0.27 -17.22 -1.20
N PHE A 172 -0.73 -17.77 -1.88
CA PHE A 172 -0.60 -19.04 -2.58
C PHE A 172 -0.87 -18.88 -4.07
N PRO A 173 0.03 -19.32 -4.96
CA PRO A 173 -0.07 -19.13 -6.42
C PRO A 173 -1.22 -19.91 -7.08
N GLN A 174 -1.81 -20.87 -6.37
CA GLN A 174 -3.00 -21.59 -6.86
C GLN A 174 -4.29 -20.78 -6.77
N TYR A 175 -4.27 -19.63 -6.10
CA TYR A 175 -5.42 -18.74 -6.00
C TYR A 175 -5.16 -17.48 -6.81
N ILE A 176 -6.11 -17.14 -7.67
CA ILE A 176 -6.11 -15.86 -8.38
C ILE A 176 -7.29 -15.06 -7.83
N LEU A 177 -6.98 -14.02 -7.09
CA LEU A 177 -7.95 -13.13 -6.46
C LEU A 177 -8.20 -11.93 -7.36
N PHE A 178 -9.46 -11.59 -7.58
CA PHE A 178 -9.86 -10.38 -8.29
C PHE A 178 -11.11 -9.74 -7.65
N ARG A 179 -11.24 -8.43 -7.78
CA ARG A 179 -12.39 -7.72 -7.26
C ARG A 179 -13.54 -7.85 -8.23
N TRP A 180 -14.68 -8.42 -7.76
CA TRP A 180 -15.86 -8.61 -8.58
C TRP A 180 -16.78 -7.39 -8.55
N ASN A 181 -17.05 -6.85 -7.37
CA ASN A 181 -17.83 -5.63 -7.14
C ASN A 181 -17.36 -4.92 -5.85
N ILE A 182 -18.10 -3.89 -5.40
CA ILE A 182 -17.76 -3.12 -4.21
C ILE A 182 -17.63 -4.01 -2.96
N ASP A 183 -18.53 -4.99 -2.81
CA ASP A 183 -18.66 -5.82 -1.61
C ASP A 183 -18.14 -7.26 -1.82
N GLY A 184 -17.63 -7.58 -3.02
CA GLY A 184 -17.33 -8.96 -3.39
C GLY A 184 -16.02 -9.16 -4.12
N TYR A 185 -15.43 -10.34 -3.89
CA TYR A 185 -14.25 -10.82 -4.56
C TYR A 185 -14.53 -12.13 -5.28
N GLY A 186 -13.91 -12.31 -6.44
CA GLY A 186 -13.80 -13.59 -7.12
C GLY A 186 -12.47 -14.24 -6.80
N ILE A 187 -12.49 -15.54 -6.59
CA ILE A 187 -11.29 -16.34 -6.35
C ILE A 187 -11.29 -17.48 -7.34
N LEU A 188 -10.41 -17.42 -8.33
CA LEU A 188 -10.19 -18.55 -9.23
C LEU A 188 -9.15 -19.49 -8.58
N VAL A 189 -9.59 -20.71 -8.31
CA VAL A 189 -8.76 -21.74 -7.67
C VAL A 189 -8.30 -22.72 -8.75
N LYS A 190 -6.99 -22.90 -8.91
CA LYS A 190 -6.39 -23.89 -9.79
C LYS A 190 -6.44 -25.27 -9.14
N GLY A 191 -7.06 -26.25 -9.81
CA GLY A 191 -7.20 -27.63 -9.33
C GLY A 191 -8.41 -27.89 -8.46
N ASP A 192 -8.45 -29.05 -7.80
CA ASP A 192 -9.59 -29.50 -6.99
C ASP A 192 -9.63 -28.82 -5.61
N TRP A 193 -10.70 -28.08 -5.37
CA TRP A 193 -10.83 -27.28 -4.15
C TRP A 193 -11.45 -27.99 -2.96
N SER A 194 -11.94 -29.19 -3.16
CA SER A 194 -12.96 -29.82 -2.30
C SER A 194 -12.59 -30.01 -0.82
N ARG A 195 -11.32 -29.95 -0.44
CA ARG A 195 -10.87 -30.26 0.93
C ARG A 195 -10.30 -29.11 1.75
N ILE A 196 -9.60 -28.15 1.15
CA ILE A 196 -8.77 -27.19 1.89
C ILE A 196 -9.52 -25.87 2.14
N VAL A 197 -10.21 -25.35 1.15
CA VAL A 197 -10.84 -24.02 1.23
C VAL A 197 -12.10 -24.07 2.08
N ARG A 198 -12.93 -25.12 1.96
CA ARG A 198 -14.18 -25.25 2.73
C ARG A 198 -13.91 -25.24 4.25
N LYS A 199 -12.99 -26.07 4.71
CA LYS A 199 -12.60 -26.13 6.15
C LYS A 199 -12.08 -24.80 6.69
N ARG A 200 -11.49 -23.98 5.86
CA ARG A 200 -10.88 -22.71 6.27
C ARG A 200 -11.87 -21.55 6.21
N LEU A 201 -12.70 -21.50 5.18
CA LEU A 201 -13.80 -20.53 5.09
C LEU A 201 -14.81 -20.76 6.24
N ASP A 202 -15.11 -22.01 6.58
CA ASP A 202 -15.96 -22.34 7.72
C ASP A 202 -15.37 -21.84 9.08
N ARG A 203 -14.04 -21.86 9.24
CA ARG A 203 -13.38 -21.31 10.43
C ARG A 203 -13.39 -19.77 10.48
N LEU A 204 -13.35 -19.13 9.32
CA LEU A 204 -13.39 -17.67 9.20
C LEU A 204 -14.83 -17.17 9.30
N SER A 205 -15.82 -17.93 8.80
CA SER A 205 -17.23 -17.58 8.84
C SER A 205 -17.87 -17.57 10.21
N SER A 206 -17.23 -18.24 11.21
CA SER A 206 -17.72 -18.23 12.60
C SER A 206 -17.59 -16.86 13.29
N ARG A 207 -16.80 -15.93 12.73
CA ARG A 207 -16.52 -14.61 13.32
C ARG A 207 -17.11 -13.42 12.58
N SER A 208 -17.50 -13.60 11.31
CA SER A 208 -18.05 -12.53 10.48
C SER A 208 -18.97 -13.13 9.43
N VAL A 209 -20.08 -12.48 9.09
CA VAL A 209 -21.09 -13.03 8.17
C VAL A 209 -20.53 -13.10 6.76
N TRP A 210 -20.29 -14.31 6.29
CA TRP A 210 -19.79 -14.58 4.95
C TRP A 210 -20.85 -15.32 4.15
N TYR A 211 -21.16 -14.82 2.97
CA TYR A 211 -21.92 -15.58 1.99
C TYR A 211 -20.97 -16.07 0.90
N VAL A 212 -20.66 -17.36 0.90
CA VAL A 212 -20.07 -18.03 -0.27
C VAL A 212 -21.22 -18.39 -1.21
N ARG A 213 -21.44 -17.58 -2.23
CA ARG A 213 -22.43 -17.88 -3.25
C ARG A 213 -21.74 -18.50 -4.46
N ARG A 214 -21.94 -19.81 -4.67
CA ARG A 214 -21.56 -20.66 -5.80
C ARG A 214 -20.09 -20.98 -6.00
N THR A 215 -19.83 -22.26 -5.88
CA THR A 215 -18.66 -22.93 -6.45
C THR A 215 -19.08 -23.47 -7.82
N MET A 216 -18.41 -23.09 -8.88
CA MET A 216 -18.53 -23.73 -10.18
C MET A 216 -17.23 -24.44 -10.51
N ALA A 217 -17.29 -25.74 -10.79
CA ALA A 217 -16.17 -26.48 -11.35
C ALA A 217 -16.10 -26.17 -12.86
N ILE A 218 -14.99 -25.57 -13.30
CA ILE A 218 -14.74 -25.27 -14.70
C ILE A 218 -13.65 -26.24 -15.16
N THR A 219 -13.98 -27.20 -16.00
CA THR A 219 -12.98 -28.05 -16.64
C THR A 219 -12.44 -27.35 -17.89
N THR A 220 -11.19 -27.62 -18.22
CA THR A 220 -10.44 -26.98 -19.34
C THR A 220 -11.17 -27.02 -20.70
N GLY A 221 -12.15 -27.90 -20.88
CA GLY A 221 -13.03 -27.96 -22.08
C GLY A 221 -14.29 -27.11 -21.99
N MET A 222 -14.61 -26.53 -20.85
CA MET A 222 -15.86 -25.79 -20.55
C MET A 222 -15.70 -24.27 -20.39
N LEU A 223 -14.61 -23.67 -20.80
CA LEU A 223 -14.50 -22.19 -20.90
C LEU A 223 -15.48 -21.59 -21.92
N ARG A 224 -16.32 -22.43 -22.56
CA ARG A 224 -17.40 -22.05 -23.47
C ARG A 224 -18.79 -22.12 -22.84
N CYS A 225 -18.95 -22.36 -21.57
CA CYS A 225 -20.30 -22.45 -21.00
C CYS A 225 -20.79 -21.07 -20.58
N PRO A 226 -21.86 -20.54 -21.21
CA PRO A 226 -22.48 -19.32 -20.70
C PRO A 226 -23.02 -19.63 -19.31
N ILE A 227 -22.57 -18.85 -18.35
CA ILE A 227 -23.06 -18.93 -16.97
C ILE A 227 -24.51 -18.46 -16.98
N LEU A 228 -25.43 -19.37 -16.96
CA LEU A 228 -26.86 -19.09 -16.76
C LEU A 228 -27.01 -18.46 -15.35
N TRP A 229 -27.15 -17.16 -15.33
CA TRP A 229 -27.62 -16.38 -14.20
C TRP A 229 -29.09 -16.64 -13.96
N SER A 230 -29.45 -17.54 -13.07
CA SER A 230 -30.75 -17.51 -12.43
C SER A 230 -30.57 -17.05 -10.99
N VAL A 231 -31.25 -15.95 -10.69
CA VAL A 231 -31.37 -15.23 -9.39
C VAL A 231 -31.74 -16.18 -8.25
#